data_db46d6b0bb5c2c2ff60d001427a9f7f7
#
_entry.id   db46d6b0bb5c2c2ff60d001427a9f7f7
#
_cell.length_a   1.000
_cell.length_b   1.000
_cell.length_c   1.000
_cell.angle_alpha   90.00
_cell.angle_beta   90.00
_cell.angle_gamma   90.00
#
_symmetry.space_group_name_H-M   'P 1'
#
loop_
_entity.id
_entity.type
_entity.pdbx_description
1 polymer ?
#
loop_
_entity_poly.entity_id
_entity_poly.type
_entity_poly.pdbx_seq_one_letter_code
_entity_poly.pdbx_strand_id
1 'polypeptide(L)'
;MVDYKVPHVHAAVAAILGSLAVDKDGTLPGNMSGKKYVTAGNLSNTVKTEFAEKGLLLAASETIFHHEVTADKTGRTLVAISVNGSYTIISTVDGSTLTIGGAGDGLATGTSVANNIASTNAFKNALLRTFMVTETSVEDQAKKGVDDGVDRTQPASKNVLVELQADLKLRSGKVDGPLKGSAYLKTLVESGGFGEATLAQVWADETLLAKLQATFDTVEGK
;
A
#
# COMPACT_ATOMS: atom_id res chain seq x y z
N MET A 1 18.77 16.22 -44.53
CA MET A 1 18.59 15.75 -43.15
C MET A 1 17.95 16.87 -42.37
N VAL A 2 16.76 16.63 -41.79
CA VAL A 2 16.14 17.61 -40.88
C VAL A 2 16.88 17.48 -39.56
N ASP A 3 17.56 18.56 -39.14
CA ASP A 3 18.27 18.60 -37.86
C ASP A 3 17.22 18.63 -36.73
N TYR A 4 16.89 17.48 -36.17
CA TYR A 4 15.92 17.34 -35.10
C TYR A 4 16.57 17.81 -33.80
N LYS A 5 16.39 19.06 -33.43
CA LYS A 5 16.85 19.59 -32.14
C LYS A 5 15.86 19.12 -31.08
N VAL A 6 16.32 18.26 -30.15
CA VAL A 6 15.50 17.81 -29.02
C VAL A 6 15.13 19.03 -28.15
N PRO A 7 13.86 19.25 -27.82
CA PRO A 7 13.46 20.33 -26.92
C PRO A 7 14.17 20.22 -25.58
N HIS A 8 14.56 21.36 -25.01
CA HIS A 8 15.39 21.40 -23.80
C HIS A 8 14.71 20.67 -22.63
N VAL A 9 13.39 20.79 -22.45
CA VAL A 9 12.66 20.11 -21.38
C VAL A 9 12.87 18.59 -21.40
N HIS A 10 12.87 17.97 -22.60
CA HIS A 10 13.05 16.52 -22.72
C HIS A 10 14.49 16.10 -22.40
N ALA A 11 15.48 16.87 -22.88
CA ALA A 11 16.88 16.62 -22.57
C ALA A 11 17.17 16.78 -21.08
N ALA A 12 16.61 17.81 -20.45
CA ALA A 12 16.76 18.07 -19.02
C ALA A 12 16.09 16.98 -18.15
N VAL A 13 14.87 16.57 -18.48
CA VAL A 13 14.17 15.48 -17.77
C VAL A 13 14.91 14.15 -17.94
N ALA A 14 15.43 13.86 -19.13
CA ALA A 14 16.25 12.65 -19.35
C ALA A 14 17.54 12.67 -18.52
N ALA A 15 18.20 13.84 -18.38
CA ALA A 15 19.37 14.00 -17.53
C ALA A 15 19.04 13.77 -16.04
N ILE A 16 17.90 14.31 -15.57
CA ILE A 16 17.44 14.09 -14.19
C ILE A 16 17.13 12.60 -13.95
N LEU A 17 16.49 11.92 -14.90
CA LEU A 17 16.24 10.48 -14.83
C LEU A 17 17.52 9.66 -14.61
N GLY A 18 18.63 10.08 -15.21
CA GLY A 18 19.93 9.40 -15.09
C GLY A 18 20.68 9.69 -13.79
N SER A 19 20.37 10.79 -13.09
CA SER A 19 21.10 11.26 -11.90
C SER A 19 20.29 11.22 -10.62
N LEU A 20 18.95 11.17 -10.70
CA LEU A 20 18.08 11.33 -9.53
C LEU A 20 18.23 10.17 -8.57
N ALA A 21 18.77 10.45 -7.38
CA ALA A 21 18.78 9.53 -6.24
C ALA A 21 17.95 10.14 -5.12
N VAL A 22 16.95 9.38 -4.65
CA VAL A 22 16.06 9.83 -3.56
C VAL A 22 16.15 8.84 -2.41
N ASP A 23 16.59 9.32 -1.26
CA ASP A 23 16.68 8.52 -0.05
C ASP A 23 15.30 8.27 0.57
N LYS A 24 15.15 7.12 1.18
CA LYS A 24 13.95 6.77 1.96
C LYS A 24 14.09 7.33 3.37
N ASP A 25 13.36 8.38 3.66
CA ASP A 25 13.39 9.13 4.91
C ASP A 25 12.19 8.86 5.83
N GLY A 26 11.10 8.31 5.28
CA GLY A 26 9.91 7.93 6.04
C GLY A 26 9.98 6.52 6.61
N THR A 27 9.31 6.28 7.74
CA THR A 27 9.15 4.96 8.35
C THR A 27 7.67 4.67 8.58
N LEU A 28 7.18 3.52 8.10
CA LEU A 28 5.78 3.12 8.27
C LEU A 28 5.50 2.72 9.72
N PRO A 29 4.38 3.16 10.31
CA PRO A 29 3.98 2.80 11.67
C PRO A 29 3.36 1.40 11.76
N GLY A 30 3.19 0.90 13.00
CA GLY A 30 2.44 -0.32 13.29
C GLY A 30 3.17 -1.61 12.90
N ASN A 31 2.42 -2.58 12.42
CA ASN A 31 2.94 -3.90 12.00
C ASN A 31 3.84 -3.85 10.75
N MET A 32 3.88 -2.73 10.06
CA MET A 32 4.82 -2.44 8.98
C MET A 32 6.04 -1.64 9.48
N SER A 33 6.23 -1.52 10.79
CA SER A 33 7.33 -0.75 11.37
C SER A 33 8.69 -1.24 10.86
N GLY A 34 9.59 -0.29 10.57
CA GLY A 34 10.89 -0.57 9.98
C GLY A 34 10.93 -0.56 8.45
N LYS A 35 9.79 -0.63 7.75
CA LYS A 35 9.77 -0.39 6.30
C LYS A 35 9.91 1.11 6.03
N LYS A 36 10.92 1.44 5.24
CA LYS A 36 11.19 2.82 4.83
C LYS A 36 10.51 3.13 3.50
N TYR A 37 10.09 4.36 3.34
CA TYR A 37 9.51 4.88 2.10
C TYR A 37 10.03 6.29 1.81
N VAL A 38 9.87 6.72 0.55
CA VAL A 38 10.19 8.09 0.13
C VAL A 38 9.04 9.01 0.52
N THR A 39 9.29 10.00 1.37
CA THR A 39 8.27 11.00 1.69
C THR A 39 8.07 11.97 0.51
N ALA A 40 6.87 12.54 0.41
CA ALA A 40 6.59 13.56 -0.60
C ALA A 40 7.49 14.78 -0.45
N GLY A 41 7.84 15.13 0.80
CA GLY A 41 8.73 16.25 1.10
C GLY A 41 10.15 16.03 0.58
N ASN A 42 10.73 14.86 0.85
CA ASN A 42 12.08 14.55 0.38
C ASN A 42 12.14 14.48 -1.15
N LEU A 43 11.21 13.75 -1.77
CA LEU A 43 11.11 13.68 -3.23
C LEU A 43 10.98 15.08 -3.86
N SER A 44 10.09 15.91 -3.32
CA SER A 44 9.86 17.27 -3.80
C SER A 44 11.09 18.16 -3.69
N ASN A 45 11.83 18.08 -2.57
CA ASN A 45 13.03 18.86 -2.36
C ASN A 45 14.17 18.42 -3.31
N THR A 46 14.35 17.12 -3.49
CA THR A 46 15.36 16.58 -4.41
C THR A 46 15.06 17.01 -5.86
N VAL A 47 13.81 16.82 -6.32
CA VAL A 47 13.40 17.25 -7.66
C VAL A 47 13.50 18.77 -7.85
N LYS A 48 13.16 19.55 -6.83
CA LYS A 48 13.28 21.02 -6.86
C LYS A 48 14.71 21.46 -7.12
N THR A 49 15.69 20.82 -6.49
CA THR A 49 17.11 21.12 -6.69
C THR A 49 17.51 20.84 -8.14
N GLU A 50 17.19 19.66 -8.65
CA GLU A 50 17.46 19.28 -10.05
C GLU A 50 16.77 20.23 -11.05
N PHE A 51 15.51 20.60 -10.79
CA PHE A 51 14.79 21.55 -11.65
C PHE A 51 15.45 22.92 -11.69
N ALA A 52 15.87 23.42 -10.54
CA ALA A 52 16.56 24.72 -10.46
C ALA A 52 17.89 24.70 -11.26
N GLU A 53 18.67 23.63 -11.13
CA GLU A 53 19.94 23.48 -11.85
C GLU A 53 19.77 23.35 -13.37
N LYS A 54 18.67 22.74 -13.81
CA LYS A 54 18.36 22.54 -15.24
C LYS A 54 17.49 23.64 -15.84
N GLY A 55 17.17 24.70 -15.10
CA GLY A 55 16.33 25.79 -15.58
C GLY A 55 14.92 25.35 -15.93
N LEU A 56 14.32 24.51 -15.07
CA LEU A 56 12.94 24.03 -15.21
C LEU A 56 12.03 24.67 -14.17
N LEU A 57 10.81 24.97 -14.59
CA LEU A 57 9.71 25.40 -13.73
C LEU A 57 8.61 24.34 -13.73
N LEU A 58 7.77 24.34 -12.68
CA LEU A 58 6.61 23.46 -12.58
C LEU A 58 5.35 24.30 -12.39
N ALA A 59 4.35 24.08 -13.24
CA ALA A 59 2.99 24.60 -13.09
C ALA A 59 2.04 23.45 -12.79
N ALA A 60 1.19 23.59 -11.75
CA ALA A 60 0.25 22.56 -11.33
C ALA A 60 -1.19 22.98 -11.68
N SER A 61 -1.98 22.01 -12.13
CA SER A 61 -3.42 22.10 -12.27
C SER A 61 -4.04 20.84 -11.71
N GLU A 62 -5.00 20.97 -10.79
CA GLU A 62 -5.60 19.83 -10.10
C GLU A 62 -7.12 19.89 -10.21
N THR A 63 -7.73 18.73 -10.34
CA THR A 63 -9.18 18.57 -10.40
C THR A 63 -9.64 17.51 -9.43
N ILE A 64 -10.55 17.85 -8.53
CA ILE A 64 -11.23 16.89 -7.67
C ILE A 64 -12.27 16.16 -8.52
N PHE A 65 -12.16 14.84 -8.62
CA PHE A 65 -13.12 14.03 -9.37
C PHE A 65 -13.99 13.14 -8.47
N HIS A 66 -13.62 13.00 -7.19
CA HIS A 66 -14.44 12.31 -6.20
C HIS A 66 -14.40 13.08 -4.88
N HIS A 67 -15.57 13.23 -4.27
CA HIS A 67 -15.73 13.81 -2.94
C HIS A 67 -16.87 13.08 -2.22
N GLU A 68 -16.56 12.40 -1.14
CA GLU A 68 -17.52 11.64 -0.35
C GLU A 68 -17.39 12.01 1.13
N VAL A 69 -18.53 12.14 1.80
CA VAL A 69 -18.60 12.36 3.25
C VAL A 69 -19.29 11.17 3.88
N THR A 70 -18.59 10.48 4.77
CA THR A 70 -19.08 9.30 5.48
C THR A 70 -18.90 9.46 6.98
N ALA A 71 -19.34 8.49 7.76
CA ALA A 71 -19.04 8.41 9.18
C ALA A 71 -18.27 7.12 9.47
N ASP A 72 -17.29 7.20 10.35
CA ASP A 72 -16.62 6.01 10.87
C ASP A 72 -17.50 5.25 11.85
N LYS A 73 -17.01 4.08 12.33
CA LYS A 73 -17.74 3.24 13.30
C LYS A 73 -18.00 3.93 14.64
N THR A 74 -17.35 5.06 14.91
CA THR A 74 -17.52 5.86 16.14
C THR A 74 -18.41 7.08 15.92
N GLY A 75 -18.96 7.27 14.70
CA GLY A 75 -19.80 8.40 14.33
C GLY A 75 -19.00 9.66 13.96
N ARG A 76 -17.68 9.60 13.81
CA ARG A 76 -16.87 10.74 13.34
C ARG A 76 -17.03 10.90 11.84
N THR A 77 -17.21 12.14 11.41
CA THR A 77 -17.25 12.48 9.99
C THR A 77 -15.88 12.21 9.34
N LEU A 78 -15.89 11.45 8.26
CA LEU A 78 -14.75 11.22 7.38
C LEU A 78 -15.06 11.80 6.01
N VAL A 79 -14.07 12.46 5.43
CA VAL A 79 -14.12 13.03 4.08
C VAL A 79 -13.08 12.32 3.23
N ALA A 80 -13.52 11.67 2.16
CA ALA A 80 -12.69 11.08 1.13
C ALA A 80 -12.66 11.98 -0.09
N ILE A 81 -11.47 12.31 -0.58
CA ILE A 81 -11.26 13.15 -1.75
C ILE A 81 -10.28 12.42 -2.67
N SER A 82 -10.60 12.39 -3.98
CA SER A 82 -9.68 11.93 -5.02
C SER A 82 -9.41 13.06 -6.00
N VAL A 83 -8.13 13.25 -6.31
CA VAL A 83 -7.63 14.34 -7.16
C VAL A 83 -6.87 13.77 -8.34
N ASN A 84 -7.14 14.30 -9.54
CA ASN A 84 -6.26 14.17 -10.70
C ASN A 84 -5.42 15.44 -10.84
N GLY A 85 -4.10 15.28 -10.77
CA GLY A 85 -3.13 16.34 -10.98
C GLY A 85 -2.51 16.29 -12.39
N SER A 86 -2.41 17.43 -13.02
CA SER A 86 -1.67 17.67 -14.26
C SER A 86 -0.58 18.69 -13.96
N TYR A 87 0.68 18.30 -14.18
CA TYR A 87 1.85 19.09 -13.81
C TYR A 87 2.68 19.36 -15.06
N THR A 88 2.76 20.63 -15.46
CA THR A 88 3.48 21.04 -16.66
C THR A 88 4.88 21.51 -16.27
N ILE A 89 5.89 20.79 -16.73
CA ILE A 89 7.30 21.17 -16.64
C ILE A 89 7.61 22.11 -17.81
N ILE A 90 8.18 23.26 -17.51
CA ILE A 90 8.44 24.34 -18.47
C ILE A 90 9.95 24.61 -18.45
N SER A 91 10.59 24.57 -19.61
CA SER A 91 11.98 25.02 -19.74
C SER A 91 12.06 26.55 -19.82
N THR A 92 12.90 27.13 -18.99
CA THR A 92 13.21 28.58 -19.05
C THR A 92 14.18 28.93 -20.19
N VAL A 93 14.80 27.91 -20.82
CA VAL A 93 15.80 28.09 -21.87
C VAL A 93 15.16 28.32 -23.23
N ASP A 94 14.13 27.52 -23.57
CA ASP A 94 13.50 27.53 -24.89
C ASP A 94 11.98 27.56 -24.85
N GLY A 95 11.37 27.62 -23.67
CA GLY A 95 9.93 27.61 -23.46
C GLY A 95 9.26 26.27 -23.76
N SER A 96 10.02 25.23 -24.05
CA SER A 96 9.45 23.90 -24.29
C SER A 96 8.79 23.34 -23.03
N THR A 97 7.75 22.52 -23.22
CA THR A 97 6.93 21.99 -22.11
C THR A 97 6.78 20.48 -22.19
N LEU A 98 6.64 19.86 -21.00
CA LEU A 98 6.29 18.46 -20.84
C LEU A 98 5.24 18.36 -19.72
N THR A 99 4.09 17.76 -20.02
CA THR A 99 3.04 17.56 -19.02
C THR A 99 3.11 16.13 -18.48
N ILE A 100 3.10 16.02 -17.14
CA ILE A 100 3.05 14.77 -16.39
C ILE A 100 1.77 14.70 -15.57
N GLY A 101 1.27 13.52 -15.28
CA GLY A 101 0.04 13.33 -14.55
C GLY A 101 0.16 12.40 -13.37
N GLY A 102 -0.64 12.64 -12.34
CA GLY A 102 -0.76 11.78 -11.19
C GLY A 102 -2.16 11.85 -10.58
N ALA A 103 -2.58 10.77 -9.93
CA ALA A 103 -3.78 10.73 -9.13
C ALA A 103 -3.43 10.48 -7.67
N GLY A 104 -4.22 11.02 -6.76
CA GLY A 104 -4.03 10.85 -5.33
C GLY A 104 -5.34 10.87 -4.56
N ASP A 105 -5.36 10.09 -3.49
CA ASP A 105 -6.49 9.99 -2.59
C ASP A 105 -6.13 10.54 -1.22
N GLY A 106 -7.09 11.16 -0.56
CA GLY A 106 -7.00 11.69 0.79
C GLY A 106 -8.21 11.32 1.62
N LEU A 107 -7.98 10.89 2.85
CA LEU A 107 -9.02 10.60 3.82
C LEU A 107 -8.70 11.31 5.12
N ALA A 108 -9.61 12.13 5.63
CA ALA A 108 -9.44 12.87 6.88
C ALA A 108 -10.78 13.26 7.49
N THR A 109 -10.76 13.79 8.69
CA THR A 109 -11.96 14.30 9.38
C THR A 109 -12.42 15.69 8.89
N GLY A 110 -11.65 16.34 8.01
CA GLY A 110 -11.96 17.63 7.43
C GLY A 110 -11.58 17.73 5.96
N THR A 111 -12.42 18.41 5.17
CA THR A 111 -12.28 18.56 3.73
C THR A 111 -10.92 19.11 3.30
N SER A 112 -10.44 20.19 3.96
CA SER A 112 -9.16 20.81 3.60
C SER A 112 -7.98 19.86 3.84
N VAL A 113 -8.02 19.08 4.92
CA VAL A 113 -6.96 18.11 5.24
C VAL A 113 -6.99 16.95 4.23
N ALA A 114 -8.18 16.41 3.94
CA ALA A 114 -8.34 15.36 2.94
C ALA A 114 -7.85 15.82 1.55
N ASN A 115 -8.20 17.04 1.15
CA ASN A 115 -7.74 17.63 -0.11
C ASN A 115 -6.22 17.78 -0.16
N ASN A 116 -5.59 18.30 0.89
CA ASN A 116 -4.14 18.45 0.95
C ASN A 116 -3.41 17.10 0.87
N ILE A 117 -3.95 16.06 1.51
CA ILE A 117 -3.43 14.70 1.41
C ILE A 117 -3.55 14.19 -0.04
N ALA A 118 -4.73 14.33 -0.66
CA ALA A 118 -4.98 13.91 -2.03
C ALA A 118 -4.06 14.60 -3.04
N SER A 119 -3.93 15.94 -2.96
CA SER A 119 -3.04 16.74 -3.81
C SER A 119 -1.59 16.36 -3.63
N THR A 120 -1.13 16.18 -2.38
CA THR A 120 0.24 15.75 -2.10
C THR A 120 0.53 14.36 -2.68
N ASN A 121 -0.43 13.43 -2.56
CA ASN A 121 -0.30 12.09 -3.12
C ASN A 121 -0.33 12.11 -4.66
N ALA A 122 -1.17 12.93 -5.28
CA ALA A 122 -1.22 13.09 -6.73
C ALA A 122 0.12 13.60 -7.28
N PHE A 123 0.69 14.62 -6.64
CA PHE A 123 1.98 15.17 -7.02
C PHE A 123 3.11 14.16 -6.82
N LYS A 124 3.19 13.53 -5.66
CA LYS A 124 4.16 12.46 -5.39
C LYS A 124 4.10 11.36 -6.45
N ASN A 125 2.90 10.87 -6.77
CA ASN A 125 2.70 9.81 -7.75
C ASN A 125 3.11 10.24 -9.18
N ALA A 126 2.87 11.50 -9.56
CA ALA A 126 3.34 12.04 -10.83
C ALA A 126 4.87 12.02 -10.93
N LEU A 127 5.56 12.47 -9.87
CA LEU A 127 7.02 12.49 -9.83
C LEU A 127 7.62 11.08 -9.81
N LEU A 128 7.11 10.17 -8.95
CA LEU A 128 7.60 8.79 -8.87
C LEU A 128 7.53 8.09 -10.22
N ARG A 129 6.41 8.23 -10.93
CA ARG A 129 6.20 7.62 -12.24
C ARG A 129 7.08 8.24 -13.32
N THR A 130 7.17 9.57 -13.33
CA THR A 130 7.96 10.31 -14.35
C THR A 130 9.45 10.02 -14.22
N PHE A 131 9.96 10.01 -12.99
CA PHE A 131 11.39 9.79 -12.73
C PHE A 131 11.71 8.33 -12.38
N MET A 132 10.75 7.40 -12.56
CA MET A 132 10.95 5.96 -12.29
C MET A 132 11.55 5.68 -10.90
N VAL A 133 11.25 6.55 -9.93
CA VAL A 133 11.72 6.37 -8.55
C VAL A 133 10.90 5.25 -7.92
N THR A 134 11.56 4.17 -7.56
CA THR A 134 10.90 3.05 -6.88
C THR A 134 10.85 3.32 -5.37
N GLU A 135 9.70 3.12 -4.75
CA GLU A 135 9.57 3.20 -3.28
C GLU A 135 10.30 2.04 -2.59
N THR A 136 10.61 0.99 -3.32
CA THR A 136 11.42 -0.14 -2.84
C THR A 136 12.82 -0.10 -3.47
N SER A 137 13.88 -0.24 -2.66
CA SER A 137 15.23 -0.34 -3.19
C SER A 137 15.37 -1.63 -4.01
N VAL A 138 16.26 -1.63 -5.00
CA VAL A 138 16.59 -2.84 -5.78
C VAL A 138 17.06 -3.97 -4.86
N GLU A 139 17.73 -3.63 -3.75
CA GLU A 139 18.14 -4.60 -2.73
C GLU A 139 16.96 -5.19 -1.97
N ASP A 140 15.91 -4.39 -1.69
CA ASP A 140 14.68 -4.88 -1.07
C ASP A 140 13.88 -5.76 -2.04
N GLN A 141 13.94 -5.47 -3.35
CA GLN A 141 13.34 -6.31 -4.40
C GLN A 141 14.11 -7.61 -4.59
N ALA A 142 15.44 -7.55 -4.57
CA ALA A 142 16.29 -8.73 -4.68
C ALA A 142 16.14 -9.67 -3.46
N LYS A 143 15.91 -9.11 -2.26
CA LYS A 143 15.66 -9.88 -1.03
C LYS A 143 14.24 -10.43 -0.93
N LYS A 144 13.28 -9.85 -1.66
CA LYS A 144 11.86 -10.21 -1.56
C LYS A 144 11.35 -11.08 -2.69
N GLY A 145 12.14 -11.39 -3.71
CA GLY A 145 11.59 -12.01 -4.92
C GLY A 145 10.20 -11.39 -5.18
N VAL A 146 9.97 -10.76 -6.28
CA VAL A 146 8.74 -10.06 -6.70
C VAL A 146 7.61 -10.12 -5.66
N ASP A 147 7.52 -9.14 -4.76
CA ASP A 147 6.44 -9.09 -3.76
C ASP A 147 5.16 -8.60 -4.47
N ASP A 148 4.44 -9.56 -5.04
CA ASP A 148 3.08 -9.41 -5.56
C ASP A 148 2.04 -9.39 -4.41
N GLY A 149 2.48 -9.12 -3.18
CA GLY A 149 1.68 -9.20 -1.96
C GLY A 149 1.57 -10.63 -1.42
N VAL A 150 2.14 -11.61 -2.14
CA VAL A 150 2.27 -12.99 -1.69
C VAL A 150 3.69 -13.17 -1.16
N ASP A 151 3.84 -13.32 0.15
CA ASP A 151 5.11 -13.65 0.79
C ASP A 151 5.54 -15.08 0.40
N ARG A 152 6.22 -15.21 -0.75
CA ARG A 152 6.73 -16.49 -1.27
C ARG A 152 7.90 -17.04 -0.46
N THR A 153 8.44 -16.29 0.48
CA THR A 153 9.46 -16.77 1.42
C THR A 153 8.84 -17.44 2.64
N GLN A 154 7.52 -17.26 2.85
CA GLN A 154 6.81 -18.08 3.81
C GLN A 154 6.60 -19.48 3.18
N PRO A 155 6.99 -20.54 3.89
CA PRO A 155 6.66 -21.87 3.43
C PRO A 155 5.15 -21.98 3.20
N ALA A 156 4.74 -22.70 2.16
CA ALA A 156 3.33 -22.89 1.79
C ALA A 156 2.42 -23.24 2.98
N SER A 157 2.99 -23.82 4.02
CA SER A 157 2.38 -24.10 5.32
C SER A 157 1.76 -22.88 6.01
N LYS A 158 2.39 -21.69 5.97
CA LYS A 158 1.82 -20.51 6.66
C LYS A 158 0.59 -19.93 5.97
N ASN A 159 0.51 -20.00 4.65
CA ASN A 159 -0.70 -19.57 3.92
C ASN A 159 -1.86 -20.55 4.17
N VAL A 160 -1.59 -21.84 4.15
CA VAL A 160 -2.57 -22.89 4.48
C VAL A 160 -3.08 -22.70 5.91
N LEU A 161 -2.19 -22.42 6.86
CA LEU A 161 -2.54 -22.21 8.26
C LEU A 161 -3.46 -20.98 8.44
N VAL A 162 -3.19 -19.89 7.74
CA VAL A 162 -4.02 -18.67 7.79
C VAL A 162 -5.39 -18.90 7.14
N GLU A 163 -5.45 -19.61 6.03
CA GLU A 163 -6.71 -19.97 5.35
C GLU A 163 -7.56 -20.89 6.22
N LEU A 164 -6.97 -21.93 6.81
CA LEU A 164 -7.65 -22.84 7.72
C LEU A 164 -8.20 -22.11 8.95
N GLN A 165 -7.41 -21.21 9.53
CA GLN A 165 -7.86 -20.38 10.65
C GLN A 165 -9.04 -19.48 10.28
N ALA A 166 -9.00 -18.86 9.09
CA ALA A 166 -10.05 -17.96 8.62
C ALA A 166 -11.36 -18.75 8.37
N ASP A 167 -11.26 -19.93 7.73
CA ASP A 167 -12.42 -20.78 7.46
C ASP A 167 -13.07 -21.27 8.76
N LEU A 168 -12.29 -21.81 9.69
CA LEU A 168 -12.80 -22.26 10.98
C LEU A 168 -13.45 -21.14 11.81
N LYS A 169 -12.89 -19.93 11.81
CA LYS A 169 -13.48 -18.77 12.46
C LYS A 169 -14.82 -18.39 11.85
N LEU A 170 -14.91 -18.39 10.52
CA LEU A 170 -16.12 -18.03 9.79
C LEU A 170 -17.23 -19.07 10.04
N ARG A 171 -16.88 -20.34 9.93
CA ARG A 171 -17.83 -21.45 10.05
C ARG A 171 -18.31 -21.65 11.48
N SER A 172 -17.40 -21.58 12.47
CA SER A 172 -17.77 -21.70 13.89
C SER A 172 -18.69 -20.55 14.37
N GLY A 173 -18.61 -19.38 13.75
CA GLY A 173 -19.54 -18.27 14.02
C GLY A 173 -20.98 -18.51 13.52
N LYS A 174 -21.17 -19.47 12.61
CA LYS A 174 -22.47 -19.84 12.00
C LYS A 174 -23.10 -21.09 12.59
N VAL A 175 -22.45 -21.74 13.54
CA VAL A 175 -22.98 -22.95 14.21
C VAL A 175 -24.25 -22.62 14.97
N ASP A 176 -25.26 -23.47 14.81
CA ASP A 176 -26.53 -23.38 15.61
C ASP A 176 -26.33 -23.96 17.00
N GLY A 177 -26.43 -23.12 18.04
CA GLY A 177 -26.22 -23.55 19.39
C GLY A 177 -25.87 -22.42 20.37
N PRO A 178 -25.77 -22.73 21.67
CA PRO A 178 -25.48 -21.76 22.72
C PRO A 178 -24.01 -21.27 22.68
N LEU A 179 -23.12 -22.05 22.09
CA LEU A 179 -21.69 -21.72 21.92
C LEU A 179 -21.39 -21.45 20.46
N LYS A 180 -20.73 -20.32 20.17
CA LYS A 180 -20.35 -19.89 18.81
C LYS A 180 -18.91 -19.39 18.77
N GLY A 181 -18.31 -19.43 17.58
CA GLY A 181 -16.98 -18.89 17.34
C GLY A 181 -15.89 -19.55 18.19
N SER A 182 -15.05 -18.75 18.81
CA SER A 182 -13.89 -19.24 19.58
C SER A 182 -14.30 -20.08 20.81
N ALA A 183 -15.46 -19.82 21.41
CA ALA A 183 -15.96 -20.61 22.55
C ALA A 183 -16.32 -22.04 22.09
N TYR A 184 -16.97 -22.18 20.94
CA TYR A 184 -17.27 -23.46 20.36
C TYR A 184 -16.01 -24.24 19.97
N LEU A 185 -15.06 -23.59 19.30
CA LEU A 185 -13.78 -24.21 18.92
C LEU A 185 -12.95 -24.64 20.16
N LYS A 186 -13.00 -23.87 21.25
CA LYS A 186 -12.36 -24.25 22.52
C LYS A 186 -12.96 -25.54 23.08
N THR A 187 -14.27 -25.67 23.08
CA THR A 187 -14.96 -26.88 23.53
C THR A 187 -14.59 -28.08 22.66
N LEU A 188 -14.49 -27.90 21.33
CA LEU A 188 -14.02 -28.97 20.43
C LEU A 188 -12.58 -29.42 20.72
N VAL A 189 -11.68 -28.50 21.05
CA VAL A 189 -10.31 -28.84 21.44
C VAL A 189 -10.30 -29.62 22.75
N GLU A 190 -11.07 -29.19 23.74
CA GLU A 190 -11.15 -29.83 25.06
C GLU A 190 -11.77 -31.23 24.99
N SER A 191 -12.74 -31.47 24.10
CA SER A 191 -13.45 -32.75 23.94
C SER A 191 -12.90 -33.64 22.84
N GLY A 192 -12.14 -33.09 21.87
CA GLY A 192 -11.78 -33.71 20.61
C GLY A 192 -10.44 -34.49 20.61
N GLY A 193 -9.89 -34.84 21.77
CA GLY A 193 -8.68 -35.66 21.85
C GLY A 193 -7.38 -34.95 21.47
N PHE A 194 -7.27 -33.66 21.76
CA PHE A 194 -6.09 -32.82 21.55
C PHE A 194 -5.09 -32.86 22.71
N GLY A 195 -5.29 -33.77 23.68
CA GLY A 195 -4.46 -33.85 24.88
C GLY A 195 -4.59 -32.58 25.72
N GLU A 196 -3.46 -32.07 26.22
CA GLU A 196 -3.41 -30.84 27.02
C GLU A 196 -3.24 -29.57 26.17
N ALA A 197 -3.36 -29.68 24.83
CA ALA A 197 -3.17 -28.54 23.94
C ALA A 197 -4.29 -27.50 24.13
N THR A 198 -3.90 -26.25 24.30
CA THR A 198 -4.82 -25.11 24.32
C THR A 198 -5.23 -24.71 22.89
N LEU A 199 -6.36 -24.03 22.74
CA LEU A 199 -6.78 -23.49 21.43
C LEU A 199 -5.70 -22.58 20.81
N ALA A 200 -4.94 -21.83 21.61
CA ALA A 200 -3.84 -21.01 21.12
C ALA A 200 -2.68 -21.83 20.53
N GLN A 201 -2.36 -22.96 21.13
CA GLN A 201 -1.35 -23.90 20.62
C GLN A 201 -1.84 -24.60 19.35
N VAL A 202 -3.12 -24.98 19.31
CA VAL A 202 -3.73 -25.55 18.10
C VAL A 202 -3.73 -24.55 16.95
N TRP A 203 -3.96 -23.27 17.22
CA TRP A 203 -3.86 -22.21 16.20
C TRP A 203 -2.45 -22.01 15.63
N ALA A 204 -1.41 -22.32 16.39
CA ALA A 204 -0.04 -22.12 15.98
C ALA A 204 0.59 -23.34 15.26
N ASP A 205 -0.07 -24.50 15.32
CA ASP A 205 0.42 -25.78 14.78
C ASP A 205 -0.48 -26.26 13.64
N GLU A 206 0.09 -26.43 12.44
CA GLU A 206 -0.64 -26.82 11.23
C GLU A 206 -1.29 -28.21 11.36
N THR A 207 -0.60 -29.15 12.00
CA THR A 207 -1.11 -30.54 12.17
C THR A 207 -2.29 -30.57 13.12
N LEU A 208 -2.20 -29.84 14.24
CA LEU A 208 -3.28 -29.72 15.21
C LEU A 208 -4.46 -28.93 14.63
N LEU A 209 -4.21 -27.93 13.82
CA LEU A 209 -5.24 -27.14 13.18
C LEU A 209 -6.01 -27.95 12.12
N ALA A 210 -5.30 -28.75 11.30
CA ALA A 210 -5.93 -29.68 10.35
C ALA A 210 -6.78 -30.74 11.08
N LYS A 211 -6.32 -31.23 12.22
CA LYS A 211 -7.09 -32.13 13.08
C LYS A 211 -8.34 -31.45 13.62
N LEU A 212 -8.25 -30.19 14.06
CA LEU A 212 -9.39 -29.42 14.55
C LEU A 212 -10.42 -29.22 13.42
N GLN A 213 -10.00 -28.95 12.21
CA GLN A 213 -10.89 -28.85 11.06
C GLN A 213 -11.61 -30.17 10.78
N ALA A 214 -10.90 -31.29 10.73
CA ALA A 214 -11.49 -32.60 10.53
C ALA A 214 -12.51 -32.96 11.66
N THR A 215 -12.19 -32.60 12.90
CA THR A 215 -13.11 -32.76 14.04
C THR A 215 -14.35 -31.90 13.88
N PHE A 216 -14.18 -30.65 13.48
CA PHE A 216 -15.29 -29.72 13.22
C PHE A 216 -16.20 -30.26 12.10
N ASP A 217 -15.62 -30.71 10.99
CA ASP A 217 -16.36 -31.28 9.84
C ASP A 217 -17.16 -32.52 10.23
N THR A 218 -16.57 -33.37 11.07
CA THR A 218 -17.25 -34.58 11.59
C THR A 218 -18.44 -34.23 12.47
N VAL A 219 -18.31 -33.23 13.35
CA VAL A 219 -19.40 -32.83 14.27
C VAL A 219 -20.49 -32.08 13.53
N GLU A 220 -20.15 -31.27 12.54
CA GLU A 220 -21.13 -30.51 11.73
C GLU A 220 -21.74 -31.32 10.57
N GLY A 221 -21.36 -32.59 10.40
CA GLY A 221 -21.96 -33.52 9.43
C GLY A 221 -21.61 -33.25 7.97
N LYS A 222 -20.40 -32.76 7.71
CA LYS A 222 -19.87 -32.55 6.35
C LYS A 222 -18.80 -33.55 5.98
#